data_c6ece51a74b9421f337e71f3ad67641c
#
_entry.id   c6ece51a74b9421f337e71f3ad67641c
#
_cell.length_a   1.000
_cell.length_b   1.000
_cell.length_c   1.000
_cell.angle_alpha   90.00
_cell.angle_beta   90.00
_cell.angle_gamma   90.00
#
_symmetry.space_group_name_H-M   'P 1'
#
loop_
_entity.id
_entity.type
_entity.pdbx_description
1 polymer ?
#
loop_
_entity_poly.entity_id
_entity_poly.type
_entity_poly.pdbx_seq_one_letter_code
_entity_poly.pdbx_strand_id
1 'polypeptide(L)'
;VNYAAALIDAPFRIEARPVRTNRSTQHWTVALTQTDAQGVDGVMLTATCVTAARRATWSAIDADRPAAPAPQQVPRQPIPKRVRWIERYDMRPLAGPMPMQWDGSEADSLTRLWVRDDPPRPLDFPSLTALADVFFPRVWRRRARMTPAGTVSMSVYFHAGADELAATGEGYLLGQARAQSFFNGFFDQSAELWNEAGHLLATT
;
A
#
# COMPACT_ATOMS: atom_id res chain seq x y z
N VAL A 1 11.07 1.78 -1.13
CA VAL A 1 11.09 2.23 0.27
C VAL A 1 11.69 1.14 1.12
N ASN A 2 12.59 1.50 2.05
CA ASN A 2 13.14 0.60 3.05
C ASN A 2 12.84 1.18 4.44
N TYR A 3 12.27 0.38 5.28
CA TYR A 3 11.90 0.75 6.65
C TYR A 3 13.02 0.31 7.59
N ALA A 4 13.81 1.26 8.07
CA ALA A 4 14.98 0.99 8.92
C ALA A 4 14.61 0.86 10.40
N ALA A 5 13.60 1.63 10.84
CA ALA A 5 13.11 1.59 12.22
C ALA A 5 11.62 2.01 12.28
N ALA A 6 10.96 1.67 13.38
CA ALA A 6 9.60 2.12 13.63
C ALA A 6 9.57 3.63 13.90
N LEU A 7 8.60 4.33 13.29
CA LEU A 7 8.35 5.73 13.58
C LEU A 7 7.73 5.88 14.97
N ILE A 8 8.12 6.94 15.66
CA ILE A 8 7.52 7.35 16.94
C ILE A 8 6.62 8.56 16.73
N ASP A 9 5.73 8.85 17.67
CA ASP A 9 4.86 10.03 17.66
C ASP A 9 5.68 11.28 18.04
N ALA A 10 6.50 11.75 17.10
CA ALA A 10 7.41 12.87 17.24
C ALA A 10 7.61 13.58 15.89
N PRO A 11 8.12 14.82 15.88
CA PRO A 11 8.52 15.49 14.66
C PRO A 11 9.49 14.66 13.83
N PHE A 12 9.43 14.84 12.52
CA PHE A 12 10.33 14.18 11.57
C PHE A 12 10.81 15.16 10.51
N ARG A 13 11.94 14.85 9.89
CA ARG A 13 12.47 15.57 8.74
C ARG A 13 12.53 14.64 7.54
N ILE A 14 12.05 15.12 6.39
CA ILE A 14 12.21 14.43 5.10
C ILE A 14 13.18 15.23 4.25
N GLU A 15 14.16 14.55 3.70
CA GLU A 15 15.10 15.08 2.74
C GLU A 15 15.00 14.29 1.43
N ALA A 16 14.66 14.99 0.35
CA ALA A 16 14.60 14.41 -0.99
C ALA A 16 15.64 15.12 -1.87
N ARG A 17 16.53 14.34 -2.51
CA ARG A 17 17.60 14.85 -3.36
C ARG A 17 17.56 14.21 -4.74
N PRO A 18 17.56 14.98 -5.83
CA PRO A 18 17.78 14.44 -7.16
C PRO A 18 19.23 14.00 -7.29
N VAL A 19 19.45 12.74 -7.64
CA VAL A 19 20.80 12.19 -7.83
C VAL A 19 21.20 12.15 -9.30
N ARG A 20 20.22 12.10 -10.21
CA ARG A 20 20.43 12.11 -11.64
C ARG A 20 19.23 12.67 -12.37
N THR A 21 19.43 13.65 -13.22
CA THR A 21 18.44 14.13 -14.18
C THR A 21 18.91 13.79 -15.59
N ASN A 22 18.09 13.04 -16.32
CA ASN A 22 18.25 12.70 -17.72
C ASN A 22 17.20 13.46 -18.55
N ARG A 23 17.22 13.29 -19.88
CA ARG A 23 16.27 13.93 -20.78
C ARG A 23 14.79 13.63 -20.45
N SER A 24 14.47 12.42 -19.98
CA SER A 24 13.11 11.96 -19.75
C SER A 24 12.87 11.30 -18.39
N THR A 25 13.89 11.19 -17.56
CA THR A 25 13.79 10.57 -16.23
C THR A 25 14.56 11.38 -15.21
N GLN A 26 14.09 11.36 -13.98
CA GLN A 26 14.83 11.91 -12.84
C GLN A 26 14.83 10.87 -11.70
N HIS A 27 16.01 10.63 -11.14
CA HIS A 27 16.24 9.69 -10.07
C HIS A 27 16.45 10.46 -8.76
N TRP A 28 15.81 9.99 -7.72
CA TRP A 28 15.80 10.61 -6.40
C TRP A 28 16.23 9.65 -5.31
N THR A 29 16.87 10.16 -4.29
CA THR A 29 16.98 9.51 -2.99
C THR A 29 16.20 10.31 -1.96
N VAL A 30 15.57 9.60 -1.02
CA VAL A 30 14.77 10.20 0.07
C VAL A 30 15.21 9.54 1.37
N ALA A 31 15.33 10.35 2.42
CA ALA A 31 15.50 9.88 3.78
C ALA A 31 14.49 10.56 4.70
N LEU A 32 13.93 9.81 5.64
CA LEU A 32 13.15 10.33 6.75
C LEU A 32 13.93 10.08 8.03
N THR A 33 14.12 11.13 8.81
CA THR A 33 14.83 11.07 10.09
C THR A 33 13.93 11.54 11.23
N GLN A 34 14.13 10.95 12.39
CA GLN A 34 13.58 11.42 13.67
C GLN A 34 14.69 11.53 14.70
N THR A 35 14.51 12.44 15.64
CA THR A 35 15.40 12.59 16.81
C THR A 35 14.83 11.76 17.96
N ASP A 36 15.63 10.92 18.58
CA ASP A 36 15.23 10.12 19.74
C ASP A 36 15.17 10.96 21.03
N ALA A 37 14.78 10.32 22.14
CA ALA A 37 14.68 10.96 23.45
C ALA A 37 16.04 11.43 24.02
N GLN A 38 17.14 10.94 23.47
CA GLN A 38 18.51 11.32 23.80
C GLN A 38 19.06 12.45 22.93
N GLY A 39 18.26 12.94 21.98
CA GLY A 39 18.65 14.00 21.05
C GLY A 39 19.49 13.50 19.86
N VAL A 40 19.50 12.20 19.59
CA VAL A 40 20.27 11.61 18.48
C VAL A 40 19.36 11.41 17.27
N ASP A 41 19.80 11.93 16.12
CA ASP A 41 19.10 11.75 14.85
C ASP A 41 19.30 10.33 14.31
N GLY A 42 18.20 9.66 14.03
CA GLY A 42 18.18 8.33 13.41
C GLY A 42 17.44 8.33 12.07
N VAL A 43 17.96 7.58 11.10
CA VAL A 43 17.24 7.33 9.84
C VAL A 43 16.20 6.26 10.06
N MET A 44 14.91 6.63 9.91
CA MET A 44 13.78 5.73 10.09
C MET A 44 13.38 5.05 8.79
N LEU A 45 13.57 5.74 7.66
CA LEU A 45 13.17 5.26 6.35
C LEU A 45 14.09 5.84 5.27
N THR A 46 14.40 5.02 4.28
CA THR A 46 15.02 5.47 3.03
C THR A 46 14.18 5.07 1.84
N ALA A 47 14.23 5.85 0.76
CA ALA A 47 13.59 5.49 -0.49
C ALA A 47 14.42 5.93 -1.70
N THR A 48 14.23 5.22 -2.79
CA THR A 48 14.59 5.69 -4.13
C THR A 48 13.31 5.90 -4.93
N CYS A 49 13.28 6.93 -5.77
CA CYS A 49 12.16 7.20 -6.64
C CYS A 49 12.67 7.55 -8.04
N VAL A 50 11.92 7.13 -9.05
CA VAL A 50 12.16 7.51 -10.44
C VAL A 50 10.91 8.19 -10.96
N THR A 51 11.03 9.44 -11.38
CA THR A 51 9.99 10.16 -12.12
C THR A 51 10.36 10.17 -13.59
N ALA A 52 9.36 10.06 -14.47
CA ALA A 52 9.57 10.00 -15.91
C ALA A 52 8.48 10.75 -16.66
N ALA A 53 8.85 11.36 -17.79
CA ALA A 53 7.88 11.89 -18.74
C ALA A 53 7.10 10.72 -19.38
N ARG A 54 5.79 10.68 -19.19
CA ARG A 54 4.93 9.69 -19.82
C ARG A 54 4.72 10.05 -21.29
N ARG A 55 4.67 9.05 -22.13
CA ARG A 55 4.51 9.20 -23.59
C ARG A 55 3.35 8.36 -24.07
N ALA A 56 2.56 8.87 -24.99
CA ALA A 56 1.60 8.06 -25.72
C ALA A 56 2.36 6.99 -26.55
N THR A 57 2.15 5.74 -26.22
CA THR A 57 2.78 4.59 -26.87
C THR A 57 1.89 3.37 -26.73
N TRP A 58 2.32 2.24 -27.27
CA TRP A 58 1.68 0.96 -27.08
C TRP A 58 1.49 0.66 -25.56
N SER A 59 0.31 0.14 -25.22
CA SER A 59 -0.06 -0.23 -23.85
C SER A 59 -0.83 -1.54 -23.85
N ALA A 60 -0.55 -2.37 -22.84
CA ALA A 60 -1.31 -3.60 -22.56
C ALA A 60 -1.32 -3.85 -21.05
N ILE A 61 -2.30 -4.61 -20.61
CA ILE A 61 -2.45 -5.06 -19.23
C ILE A 61 -2.63 -6.57 -19.28
N ASP A 62 -1.71 -7.32 -18.67
CA ASP A 62 -1.77 -8.78 -18.57
C ASP A 62 -2.39 -9.24 -17.23
N ALA A 63 -2.54 -8.31 -16.27
CA ALA A 63 -3.18 -8.62 -14.99
C ALA A 63 -4.70 -8.69 -15.13
N ASP A 64 -5.28 -9.77 -14.63
CA ASP A 64 -6.72 -9.96 -14.58
C ASP A 64 -7.34 -9.22 -13.40
N ARG A 65 -8.17 -8.21 -13.70
CA ARG A 65 -8.96 -7.55 -12.66
C ARG A 65 -9.97 -8.53 -12.07
N PRO A 66 -9.96 -8.74 -10.74
CA PRO A 66 -10.95 -9.60 -10.11
C PRO A 66 -12.38 -9.08 -10.29
N ALA A 67 -13.32 -9.98 -10.50
CA ALA A 67 -14.73 -9.64 -10.42
C ALA A 67 -15.11 -9.24 -9.00
N ALA A 68 -15.89 -8.16 -8.88
CA ALA A 68 -16.34 -7.64 -7.59
C ALA A 68 -17.71 -6.96 -7.75
N PRO A 69 -18.63 -7.08 -6.77
CA PRO A 69 -19.82 -6.24 -6.71
C PRO A 69 -19.43 -4.77 -6.49
N ALA A 70 -20.36 -3.86 -6.74
CA ALA A 70 -20.12 -2.43 -6.47
C ALA A 70 -19.76 -2.19 -4.99
N PRO A 71 -18.86 -1.25 -4.67
CA PRO A 71 -18.40 -1.04 -3.30
C PRO A 71 -19.53 -0.72 -2.33
N GLN A 72 -20.61 -0.06 -2.79
CA GLN A 72 -21.78 0.27 -1.99
C GLN A 72 -22.57 -0.97 -1.51
N GLN A 73 -22.40 -2.09 -2.18
CA GLN A 73 -23.04 -3.38 -1.84
C GLN A 73 -22.22 -4.20 -0.82
N VAL A 74 -21.00 -3.76 -0.52
CA VAL A 74 -20.10 -4.48 0.38
C VAL A 74 -20.03 -3.74 1.72
N PRO A 75 -20.35 -4.39 2.85
CA PRO A 75 -20.29 -3.74 4.15
C PRO A 75 -18.87 -3.33 4.52
N ARG A 76 -18.74 -2.20 5.20
CA ARG A 76 -17.46 -1.72 5.75
C ARG A 76 -16.98 -2.70 6.83
N GLN A 77 -15.68 -2.97 6.83
CA GLN A 77 -15.06 -3.79 7.86
C GLN A 77 -15.06 -3.05 9.21
N PRO A 78 -15.46 -3.71 10.31
CA PRO A 78 -15.29 -3.15 11.64
C PRO A 78 -13.81 -2.87 11.93
N ILE A 79 -13.53 -1.69 12.50
CA ILE A 79 -12.16 -1.26 12.79
C ILE A 79 -11.77 -1.74 14.19
N PRO A 80 -10.67 -2.48 14.35
CA PRO A 80 -10.13 -2.79 15.66
C PRO A 80 -9.66 -1.50 16.34
N LYS A 81 -10.19 -1.16 17.51
CA LYS A 81 -9.88 0.09 18.26
C LYS A 81 -8.39 0.33 18.56
N ARG A 82 -7.52 -0.64 18.30
CA ARG A 82 -6.08 -0.57 18.59
C ARG A 82 -5.21 -0.12 17.42
N VAL A 83 -5.77 0.04 16.22
CA VAL A 83 -4.99 0.26 15.01
C VAL A 83 -5.45 1.55 14.34
N ARG A 84 -4.92 2.68 14.81
CA ARG A 84 -5.36 4.03 14.41
C ARG A 84 -5.26 4.33 12.92
N TRP A 85 -4.27 3.79 12.22
CA TRP A 85 -4.10 4.07 10.80
C TRP A 85 -5.25 3.53 9.95
N ILE A 86 -5.87 2.40 10.36
CA ILE A 86 -7.03 1.82 9.66
C ILE A 86 -8.23 2.78 9.65
N GLU A 87 -8.35 3.65 10.67
CA GLU A 87 -9.42 4.64 10.75
C GLU A 87 -9.37 5.68 9.62
N ARG A 88 -8.22 5.77 8.93
CA ARG A 88 -8.03 6.66 7.80
C ARG A 88 -8.49 6.08 6.46
N TYR A 89 -9.07 4.89 6.47
CA TYR A 89 -9.51 4.20 5.26
C TYR A 89 -10.92 3.61 5.44
N ASP A 90 -11.73 3.72 4.39
CA ASP A 90 -12.97 2.95 4.25
C ASP A 90 -12.61 1.64 3.53
N MET A 91 -12.53 0.55 4.30
CA MET A 91 -12.18 -0.79 3.82
C MET A 91 -13.42 -1.69 3.80
N ARG A 92 -13.66 -2.36 2.68
CA ARG A 92 -14.81 -3.25 2.44
C ARG A 92 -14.34 -4.58 1.88
N PRO A 93 -14.12 -5.57 2.74
CA PRO A 93 -13.54 -6.85 2.33
C PRO A 93 -14.52 -7.67 1.49
N LEU A 94 -13.98 -8.25 0.42
CA LEU A 94 -14.63 -9.19 -0.50
C LEU A 94 -14.21 -10.63 -0.25
N ALA A 95 -12.91 -10.80 0.09
CA ALA A 95 -12.33 -12.08 0.44
C ALA A 95 -11.19 -11.85 1.42
N GLY A 96 -10.97 -12.81 2.32
CA GLY A 96 -9.87 -12.78 3.26
C GLY A 96 -9.81 -11.52 4.11
N PRO A 97 -10.87 -11.17 4.86
CA PRO A 97 -10.84 -10.04 5.79
C PRO A 97 -9.73 -10.22 6.83
N MET A 98 -9.40 -9.12 7.51
CA MET A 98 -8.51 -9.21 8.68
C MET A 98 -9.08 -10.22 9.68
N PRO A 99 -8.32 -11.24 10.09
CA PRO A 99 -8.84 -12.25 11.01
C PRO A 99 -9.15 -11.63 12.37
N MET A 100 -10.31 -11.96 12.90
CA MET A 100 -10.74 -11.59 14.26
C MET A 100 -10.41 -12.70 15.26
N GLN A 101 -10.19 -13.92 14.77
CA GLN A 101 -9.75 -15.09 15.52
C GLN A 101 -8.48 -15.63 14.87
N TRP A 102 -7.58 -16.13 15.70
CA TRP A 102 -6.27 -16.62 15.30
C TRP A 102 -6.22 -18.13 15.46
N ASP A 103 -6.95 -18.83 14.61
CA ASP A 103 -7.09 -20.31 14.67
C ASP A 103 -6.27 -21.06 13.61
N GLY A 104 -5.67 -20.32 12.66
CA GLY A 104 -4.85 -20.89 11.59
C GLY A 104 -5.64 -21.66 10.54
N SER A 105 -6.96 -21.48 10.48
CA SER A 105 -7.86 -22.21 9.56
C SER A 105 -7.77 -21.75 8.10
N GLU A 106 -7.13 -20.63 7.85
CA GLU A 106 -7.04 -20.04 6.51
C GLU A 106 -6.08 -20.81 5.60
N ALA A 107 -6.62 -21.30 4.47
CA ALA A 107 -5.86 -22.10 3.52
C ALA A 107 -4.86 -21.28 2.67
N ASP A 108 -5.13 -19.99 2.50
CA ASP A 108 -4.32 -19.07 1.70
C ASP A 108 -4.11 -17.71 2.37
N SER A 109 -3.34 -16.84 1.73
CA SER A 109 -3.04 -15.48 2.20
C SER A 109 -3.79 -14.40 1.42
N LEU A 110 -4.70 -14.78 0.52
CA LEU A 110 -5.41 -13.84 -0.33
C LEU A 110 -6.29 -12.89 0.50
N THR A 111 -6.19 -11.61 0.23
CA THR A 111 -7.19 -10.59 0.61
C THR A 111 -7.61 -9.85 -0.63
N ARG A 112 -8.91 -9.62 -0.75
CA ARG A 112 -9.50 -8.75 -1.76
C ARG A 112 -10.46 -7.80 -1.08
N LEU A 113 -10.39 -6.51 -1.40
CA LEU A 113 -11.21 -5.48 -0.76
C LEU A 113 -11.41 -4.29 -1.67
N TRP A 114 -12.49 -3.54 -1.43
CA TRP A 114 -12.57 -2.16 -1.83
C TRP A 114 -11.97 -1.27 -0.75
N VAL A 115 -11.24 -0.24 -1.16
CA VAL A 115 -10.61 0.71 -0.23
C VAL A 115 -10.55 2.11 -0.82
N ARG A 116 -10.68 3.10 0.03
CA ARG A 116 -10.40 4.52 -0.27
C ARG A 116 -10.00 5.24 1.01
N ASP A 117 -9.49 6.47 0.87
CA ASP A 117 -9.26 7.35 2.01
C ASP A 117 -10.56 7.63 2.79
N ASP A 118 -10.46 7.81 4.10
CA ASP A 118 -11.54 8.24 4.98
C ASP A 118 -11.04 9.39 5.90
N PRO A 119 -11.54 10.65 5.76
CA PRO A 119 -12.59 11.06 4.83
C PRO A 119 -12.18 10.94 3.35
N PRO A 120 -13.15 10.79 2.44
CA PRO A 120 -12.87 10.74 1.01
C PRO A 120 -12.10 11.97 0.53
N ARG A 121 -11.15 11.77 -0.37
CA ARG A 121 -10.37 12.83 -1.01
C ARG A 121 -10.03 12.44 -2.45
N PRO A 122 -9.78 13.44 -3.33
CA PRO A 122 -9.30 13.13 -4.67
C PRO A 122 -8.01 12.33 -4.64
N LEU A 123 -7.96 11.27 -5.46
CA LEU A 123 -6.80 10.39 -5.56
C LEU A 123 -5.61 11.12 -6.17
N ASP A 124 -4.47 11.05 -5.49
CA ASP A 124 -3.17 11.53 -5.97
C ASP A 124 -2.09 10.45 -5.75
N PHE A 125 -0.87 10.67 -6.22
CA PHE A 125 0.22 9.70 -6.02
C PHE A 125 0.57 9.43 -4.55
N PRO A 126 0.58 10.41 -3.64
CA PRO A 126 0.70 10.15 -2.20
C PRO A 126 -0.39 9.25 -1.65
N SER A 127 -1.67 9.51 -1.97
CA SER A 127 -2.79 8.67 -1.56
C SER A 127 -2.67 7.26 -2.13
N LEU A 128 -2.40 7.13 -3.44
CA LEU A 128 -2.21 5.83 -4.08
C LEU A 128 -1.04 5.03 -3.45
N THR A 129 0.04 5.73 -3.04
CA THR A 129 1.15 5.09 -2.33
C THR A 129 0.71 4.56 -0.97
N ALA A 130 -0.05 5.34 -0.20
CA ALA A 130 -0.56 4.92 1.09
C ALA A 130 -1.58 3.77 0.95
N LEU A 131 -2.47 3.84 -0.05
CA LEU A 131 -3.42 2.77 -0.38
C LEU A 131 -2.74 1.48 -0.87
N ALA A 132 -1.53 1.57 -1.43
CA ALA A 132 -0.74 0.40 -1.81
C ALA A 132 -0.18 -0.38 -0.60
N ASP A 133 -0.17 0.21 0.59
CA ASP A 133 0.32 -0.39 1.85
C ASP A 133 -0.79 -0.71 2.87
N VAL A 134 -2.06 -0.65 2.48
CA VAL A 134 -3.18 -0.88 3.43
C VAL A 134 -3.38 -2.35 3.82
N PHE A 135 -2.73 -3.25 3.13
CA PHE A 135 -2.92 -4.68 3.36
C PHE A 135 -2.19 -5.11 4.64
N PHE A 136 -2.94 -5.67 5.59
CA PHE A 136 -2.37 -6.20 6.82
C PHE A 136 -1.37 -7.35 6.54
N PRO A 137 -0.47 -7.69 7.48
CA PRO A 137 0.55 -8.74 7.29
C PRO A 137 -0.06 -10.09 6.88
N ARG A 138 0.39 -10.63 5.75
CA ARG A 138 -0.16 -11.89 5.18
C ARG A 138 -0.01 -13.09 6.12
N VAL A 139 1.01 -13.08 6.98
CA VAL A 139 1.23 -14.13 7.99
C VAL A 139 0.04 -14.27 8.94
N TRP A 140 -0.74 -13.23 9.14
CA TRP A 140 -1.90 -13.25 10.03
C TRP A 140 -3.02 -14.14 9.53
N ARG A 141 -3.12 -14.37 8.25
CA ARG A 141 -4.08 -15.34 7.69
C ARG A 141 -3.63 -16.79 7.80
N ARG A 142 -2.34 -17.04 7.99
CA ARG A 142 -1.75 -18.36 7.89
C ARG A 142 -1.36 -18.97 9.24
N ARG A 143 -1.43 -18.21 10.32
CA ARG A 143 -1.01 -18.68 11.64
C ARG A 143 -2.12 -18.62 12.68
N ALA A 144 -2.15 -19.62 13.55
CA ALA A 144 -3.09 -19.75 14.69
C ALA A 144 -2.74 -18.79 15.86
N ARG A 145 -1.97 -17.77 15.62
CA ARG A 145 -1.64 -16.75 16.63
C ARG A 145 -1.30 -15.42 15.98
N MET A 146 -1.59 -14.33 16.68
CA MET A 146 -1.10 -13.03 16.30
C MET A 146 0.43 -13.04 16.29
N THR A 147 1.02 -12.74 15.15
CA THR A 147 2.47 -12.70 14.97
C THR A 147 2.88 -11.24 14.74
N PRO A 148 3.74 -10.65 15.57
CA PRO A 148 4.31 -9.34 15.29
C PRO A 148 4.97 -9.36 13.92
N ALA A 149 4.70 -8.35 13.11
CA ALA A 149 5.25 -8.22 11.78
C ALA A 149 5.41 -6.73 11.44
N GLY A 150 6.46 -6.40 10.73
CA GLY A 150 6.73 -5.07 10.20
C GLY A 150 7.23 -5.17 8.77
N THR A 151 6.89 -4.19 7.96
CA THR A 151 7.38 -4.10 6.59
C THR A 151 8.88 -3.75 6.61
N VAL A 152 9.68 -4.54 5.91
CA VAL A 152 11.12 -4.31 5.74
C VAL A 152 11.37 -3.44 4.53
N SER A 153 10.72 -3.76 3.41
CA SER A 153 10.83 -2.97 2.18
C SER A 153 9.53 -3.04 1.38
N MET A 154 9.29 -2.02 0.56
CA MET A 154 8.17 -1.95 -0.36
C MET A 154 8.58 -1.25 -1.65
N SER A 155 8.10 -1.77 -2.79
CA SER A 155 8.19 -1.10 -4.08
C SER A 155 6.78 -0.84 -4.61
N VAL A 156 6.56 0.35 -5.17
CA VAL A 156 5.29 0.70 -5.82
C VAL A 156 5.58 1.09 -7.26
N TYR A 157 4.90 0.46 -8.20
CA TYR A 157 4.94 0.79 -9.63
C TYR A 157 3.63 1.45 -10.02
N PHE A 158 3.70 2.73 -10.37
CA PHE A 158 2.53 3.51 -10.79
C PHE A 158 2.29 3.31 -12.29
N HIS A 159 1.17 2.68 -12.62
CA HIS A 159 0.69 2.51 -13.99
C HIS A 159 -0.20 3.69 -14.41
N ALA A 160 -0.95 4.26 -13.45
CA ALA A 160 -1.78 5.44 -13.66
C ALA A 160 -0.97 6.70 -13.97
N GLY A 161 -1.50 7.53 -14.84
CA GLY A 161 -1.13 8.92 -15.03
C GLY A 161 -2.09 9.87 -14.29
N ALA A 162 -1.94 11.18 -14.55
CA ALA A 162 -2.80 12.20 -13.93
C ALA A 162 -4.28 12.03 -14.33
N ASP A 163 -4.55 11.60 -15.55
CA ASP A 163 -5.92 11.46 -16.06
C ASP A 163 -6.66 10.31 -15.37
N GLU A 164 -6.03 9.16 -15.19
CA GLU A 164 -6.61 8.03 -14.45
C GLU A 164 -6.82 8.34 -12.98
N LEU A 165 -5.90 9.09 -12.34
CA LEU A 165 -6.07 9.54 -10.96
C LEU A 165 -7.25 10.51 -10.84
N ALA A 166 -7.32 11.51 -11.74
CA ALA A 166 -8.42 12.47 -11.76
C ALA A 166 -9.78 11.80 -12.04
N ALA A 167 -9.81 10.85 -12.98
CA ALA A 167 -11.02 10.08 -13.29
C ALA A 167 -11.48 9.18 -12.14
N THR A 168 -10.56 8.71 -11.31
CA THR A 168 -10.89 7.95 -10.10
C THR A 168 -11.50 8.85 -9.02
N GLY A 169 -11.02 10.09 -8.90
CA GLY A 169 -11.55 11.07 -7.96
C GLY A 169 -11.52 10.56 -6.53
N GLU A 170 -12.67 10.59 -5.84
CA GLU A 170 -12.88 10.07 -4.48
C GLU A 170 -13.41 8.62 -4.47
N GLY A 171 -13.38 7.94 -5.62
CA GLY A 171 -13.88 6.57 -5.79
C GLY A 171 -13.05 5.54 -5.03
N TYR A 172 -13.58 4.32 -4.98
CA TYR A 172 -12.90 3.19 -4.37
C TYR A 172 -11.87 2.57 -5.31
N LEU A 173 -10.83 2.01 -4.72
CA LEU A 173 -9.91 1.12 -5.41
C LEU A 173 -10.24 -0.34 -5.04
N LEU A 174 -10.28 -1.20 -6.04
CA LEU A 174 -10.29 -2.64 -5.84
C LEU A 174 -8.85 -3.10 -5.63
N GLY A 175 -8.55 -3.56 -4.43
CA GLY A 175 -7.24 -4.07 -4.08
C GLY A 175 -7.25 -5.58 -3.92
N GLN A 176 -6.20 -6.23 -4.40
CA GLN A 176 -5.95 -7.64 -4.17
C GLN A 176 -4.51 -7.85 -3.71
N ALA A 177 -4.30 -8.57 -2.61
CA ALA A 177 -2.98 -8.90 -2.10
C ALA A 177 -2.85 -10.35 -1.70
N ARG A 178 -1.65 -10.91 -1.90
CA ARG A 178 -1.29 -12.27 -1.46
C ARG A 178 0.21 -12.37 -1.20
N ALA A 179 0.60 -13.33 -0.36
CA ALA A 179 1.97 -13.81 -0.26
C ALA A 179 2.14 -15.11 -1.03
N GLN A 180 3.33 -15.37 -1.48
CA GLN A 180 3.71 -16.62 -2.13
C GLN A 180 4.50 -17.52 -1.18
N SER A 181 5.28 -16.92 -0.25
CA SER A 181 6.20 -17.65 0.60
C SER A 181 6.25 -17.09 2.02
N PHE A 182 6.41 -18.00 2.98
CA PHE A 182 6.62 -17.71 4.41
C PHE A 182 7.78 -18.57 4.88
N PHE A 183 8.96 -17.96 5.02
CA PHE A 183 10.18 -18.70 5.32
C PHE A 183 11.09 -17.94 6.28
N ASN A 184 11.69 -18.63 7.23
CA ASN A 184 12.73 -18.11 8.11
C ASN A 184 12.39 -16.78 8.81
N GLY A 185 11.11 -16.58 9.17
CA GLY A 185 10.64 -15.35 9.79
C GLY A 185 10.30 -14.21 8.81
N PHE A 186 10.42 -14.43 7.51
CA PHE A 186 10.03 -13.49 6.47
C PHE A 186 8.85 -14.00 5.64
N PHE A 187 8.14 -13.08 5.02
CA PHE A 187 7.17 -13.36 3.97
C PHE A 187 7.19 -12.25 2.93
N ASP A 188 6.81 -12.58 1.73
CA ASP A 188 6.59 -11.62 0.66
C ASP A 188 5.11 -11.19 0.61
N GLN A 189 4.85 -10.08 -0.04
CA GLN A 189 3.51 -9.66 -0.40
C GLN A 189 3.55 -8.97 -1.75
N SER A 190 2.65 -9.37 -2.64
CA SER A 190 2.35 -8.61 -3.85
C SER A 190 0.90 -8.16 -3.84
N ALA A 191 0.64 -6.97 -4.40
CA ALA A 191 -0.71 -6.47 -4.53
C ALA A 191 -0.89 -5.67 -5.83
N GLU A 192 -2.13 -5.63 -6.28
CA GLU A 192 -2.62 -4.85 -7.40
C GLU A 192 -3.77 -3.96 -6.95
N LEU A 193 -3.85 -2.77 -7.53
CA LEU A 193 -4.89 -1.78 -7.25
C LEU A 193 -5.52 -1.30 -8.55
N TRP A 194 -6.83 -1.49 -8.70
CA TRP A 194 -7.63 -1.03 -9.83
C TRP A 194 -8.64 0.03 -9.38
N ASN A 195 -8.99 0.98 -10.25
CA ASN A 195 -10.14 1.83 -10.01
C ASN A 195 -11.46 1.11 -10.33
N GLU A 196 -12.59 1.76 -10.03
CA GLU A 196 -13.92 1.22 -10.31
C GLU A 196 -14.15 0.99 -11.81
N ALA A 197 -13.55 1.81 -12.68
CA ALA A 197 -13.61 1.66 -14.15
C ALA A 197 -12.79 0.49 -14.69
N GLY A 198 -11.92 -0.13 -13.85
CA GLY A 198 -11.13 -1.30 -14.22
C GLY A 198 -9.71 -0.99 -14.72
N HIS A 199 -9.24 0.23 -14.58
CA HIS A 199 -7.85 0.56 -14.86
C HIS A 199 -6.94 0.11 -13.74
N LEU A 200 -5.86 -0.59 -14.04
CA LEU A 200 -4.79 -0.91 -13.10
C LEU A 200 -4.01 0.37 -12.80
N LEU A 201 -4.06 0.82 -11.55
CA LEU A 201 -3.43 2.07 -11.13
C LEU A 201 -2.01 1.85 -10.59
N ALA A 202 -1.82 0.81 -9.80
CA ALA A 202 -0.53 0.48 -9.21
C ALA A 202 -0.39 -1.02 -8.93
N THR A 203 0.87 -1.46 -8.91
CA THR A 203 1.29 -2.75 -8.33
C THR A 203 2.33 -2.51 -7.26
N THR A 204 2.34 -3.36 -6.26
CA THR A 204 3.26 -3.27 -5.12
C THR A 204 3.75 -4.64 -4.69
#